data_d1e1e111d37a1d3c66f2500a68d2e208
#
_entry.id   d1e1e111d37a1d3c66f2500a68d2e208
#
_cell.length_a   1.000
_cell.length_b   1.000
_cell.length_c   1.000
_cell.angle_alpha   90.00
_cell.angle_beta   90.00
_cell.angle_gamma   90.00
#
_symmetry.space_group_name_H-M   'P 1'
#
loop_
_entity.id
_entity.type
_entity.pdbx_description
1 polymer ?
#
loop_
_entity_poly.entity_id
_entity_poly.type
_entity_poly.pdbx_seq_one_letter_code
_entity_poly.pdbx_strand_id
1 'polypeptide(L)' 'MKKVLVLEDESSIRSFVVINLKRAGYDVVEAESGEEALERLNDNPDVKVALLDVMLPC' A
#
# COMPACT_ATOMS: atom_id res chain seq x y z
N MET A 1 3.67 1.52 15.84
CA MET A 1 2.88 0.72 14.90
C MET A 1 3.65 0.53 13.61
N LYS A 2 3.45 -0.61 12.97
CA LYS A 2 4.11 -0.85 11.69
C LYS A 2 3.38 -0.11 10.58
N LYS A 3 4.14 0.53 9.74
CA LYS A 3 3.61 1.23 8.60
C LYS A 3 3.79 0.36 7.35
N VAL A 4 2.73 0.23 6.57
CA VAL A 4 2.69 -0.61 5.39
C VAL A 4 2.29 0.23 4.20
N LEU A 5 3.00 0.08 3.08
CA LEU A 5 2.62 0.71 1.83
C LEU A 5 1.84 -0.30 1.00
N VAL A 6 0.67 0.11 0.51
CA VAL A 6 -0.14 -0.71 -0.39
C VAL A 6 -0.14 -0.05 -1.76
N LEU A 7 0.42 -0.75 -2.74
CA LEU A 7 0.41 -0.32 -4.13
C LEU A 7 -0.61 -1.17 -4.90
N GLU A 8 -1.67 -0.56 -5.35
CA GLU A 8 -2.73 -1.24 -6.09
C GLU A 8 -3.44 -0.21 -6.96
N ASP A 9 -3.53 -0.45 -8.26
CA ASP A 9 -4.16 0.47 -9.19
C ASP A 9 -5.69 0.38 -9.18
N GLU A 10 -6.25 -0.74 -8.76
CA GLU A 10 -7.69 -0.93 -8.66
C GLU A 10 -8.17 -0.38 -7.32
N SER A 11 -8.96 0.69 -7.35
CA SER A 11 -9.34 1.39 -6.11
C SER A 11 -10.18 0.53 -5.16
N SER A 12 -11.05 -0.33 -5.68
CA SER A 12 -11.87 -1.17 -4.81
C SER A 12 -11.04 -2.25 -4.13
N ILE A 13 -10.07 -2.83 -4.83
CA ILE A 13 -9.17 -3.81 -4.24
C ILE A 13 -8.27 -3.13 -3.22
N ARG A 14 -7.75 -1.95 -3.56
CA ARG A 14 -6.91 -1.19 -2.65
C ARG A 14 -7.63 -0.87 -1.36
N SER A 15 -8.89 -0.40 -1.46
CA SER A 15 -9.69 -0.09 -0.28
C SER A 15 -9.91 -1.31 0.59
N PHE A 16 -10.19 -2.45 -0.02
CA PHE A 16 -10.40 -3.69 0.71
C PHE A 16 -9.15 -4.07 1.51
N VAL A 17 -8.00 -4.03 0.86
CA VAL A 17 -6.74 -4.37 1.53
C VAL A 17 -6.42 -3.37 2.64
N VAL A 18 -6.61 -2.08 2.38
CA VAL A 18 -6.34 -1.03 3.36
C VAL A 18 -7.20 -1.19 4.59
N ILE A 19 -8.50 -1.43 4.40
CA ILE A 19 -9.42 -1.62 5.52
C ILE A 19 -8.99 -2.79 6.39
N ASN A 20 -8.64 -3.90 5.76
CA ASN A 20 -8.22 -5.08 6.51
C ASN A 20 -6.93 -4.85 7.29
N LEU A 21 -5.97 -4.16 6.68
CA LEU A 21 -4.71 -3.85 7.36
C LEU A 21 -4.91 -2.90 8.54
N LYS A 22 -5.76 -1.90 8.36
CA LYS A 22 -6.06 -0.98 9.46
C LYS A 22 -6.74 -1.70 10.61
N ARG A 23 -7.64 -2.62 10.31
CA ARG A 23 -8.31 -3.42 11.35
C ARG A 23 -7.31 -4.30 12.10
N ALA A 24 -6.25 -4.71 11.43
CA ALA A 24 -5.19 -5.50 12.06
C ALA A 24 -4.20 -4.65 12.88
N GLY A 25 -4.38 -3.33 12.88
CA GLY A 25 -3.55 -2.43 13.68
C GLY A 25 -2.37 -1.82 12.95
N TYR A 26 -2.32 -1.94 11.62
CA TYR A 26 -1.25 -1.34 10.84
C TYR A 26 -1.61 0.09 10.44
N ASP A 27 -0.56 0.89 10.29
CA ASP A 27 -0.68 2.22 9.70
C ASP A 27 -0.43 2.05 8.20
N VAL A 28 -1.32 2.56 7.37
CA VAL A 28 -1.30 2.24 5.94
C VAL A 28 -1.09 3.48 5.09
N VAL A 29 -0.17 3.37 4.15
CA VAL A 29 0.08 4.39 3.13
C VAL A 29 -0.35 3.79 1.79
N GLU A 30 -1.12 4.53 1.03
CA GLU A 30 -1.68 4.05 -0.24
C GLU A 30 -0.98 4.66 -1.44
N ALA A 31 -0.86 3.87 -2.49
CA ALA A 31 -0.36 4.34 -3.77
C ALA A 31 -1.11 3.61 -4.90
N GLU A 32 -1.40 4.32 -5.98
CA GLU A 32 -2.09 3.72 -7.11
C GLU A 32 -1.17 3.43 -8.29
N SER A 33 0.08 3.87 -8.21
CA SER A 33 1.07 3.64 -9.26
C SER A 33 2.46 3.51 -8.66
N GLY A 34 3.39 2.99 -9.45
CA GLY A 34 4.79 2.88 -9.01
C GLY A 34 5.41 4.23 -8.70
N GLU A 35 5.09 5.24 -9.50
CA GLU A 35 5.60 6.60 -9.26
C GLU A 35 5.10 7.14 -7.92
N GLU A 36 3.82 6.97 -7.67
CA GLU A 36 3.24 7.42 -6.41
C GLU A 36 3.83 6.64 -5.24
N ALA A 37 4.06 5.35 -5.44
CA ALA A 37 4.67 4.52 -4.40
C ALA A 37 6.06 5.03 -4.02
N LEU A 38 6.86 5.42 -5.01
CA LEU A 38 8.18 5.98 -4.73
C LEU A 38 8.10 7.29 -3.95
N GLU A 39 7.14 8.15 -4.31
CA GLU A 39 6.93 9.39 -3.57
C GLU A 39 6.51 9.11 -2.13
N ARG A 40 5.60 8.16 -1.94
CA ARG A 40 5.14 7.79 -0.61
C ARG A 40 6.28 7.22 0.24
N LEU A 41 7.13 6.39 -0.35
CA LEU A 41 8.27 5.83 0.37
C LEU A 41 9.26 6.92 0.76
N ASN A 42 9.46 7.89 -0.11
CA ASN A 42 10.34 9.01 0.18
C ASN A 42 9.82 9.85 1.36
N ASP A 43 8.50 10.05 1.41
CA ASP A 43 7.85 10.82 2.47
C ASP A 43 7.68 10.02 3.76
N ASN A 44 7.76 8.70 3.66
CA ASN A 44 7.53 7.79 4.79
C ASN A 44 8.66 6.79 4.91
N PRO A 45 9.86 7.23 5.32
CA PRO A 45 11.01 6.33 5.40
C PRO A 45 10.87 5.23 6.47
N ASP A 46 9.87 5.33 7.31
CA ASP A 46 9.58 4.35 8.34
C ASP A 46 8.67 3.20 7.86
N VAL A 47 8.33 3.17 6.57
CA VAL A 47 7.59 2.04 6.01
C VAL A 47 8.43 0.77 6.11
N LYS A 48 7.85 -0.28 6.68
CA LYS A 48 8.55 -1.54 6.91
C LYS A 48 8.25 -2.58 5.85
N VAL A 49 7.05 -2.53 5.27
CA VAL A 49 6.60 -3.54 4.30
C VAL A 49 5.88 -2.84 3.19
N ALA A 50 6.13 -3.26 1.96
CA ALA A 50 5.39 -2.78 0.80
C ALA A 50 4.63 -3.95 0.19
N LEU A 51 3.31 -3.82 0.08
CA LEU A 51 2.47 -4.80 -0.60
C LEU A 51 2.18 -4.27 -1.99
N LEU A 52 2.73 -4.94 -2.98
CA LEU A 52 2.59 -4.55 -4.37
C LEU A 52 1.48 -5.35 -5.03
N ASP A 53 0.82 -4.73 -6.00
CA ASP A 53 -0.14 -5.43 -6.82
C ASP A 53 0.59 -6.55 -7.56
N VAL A 54 0.18 -7.78 -7.28
CA VAL A 54 0.79 -8.95 -7.89
C VAL A 54 -0.13 -9.60 -8.92
N MET A 55 -1.20 -8.90 -9.29
CA MET A 55 -2.08 -9.41 -10.34
C MET A 55 -1.37 -9.29 -11.67
N LEU A 56 -0.89 -10.42 -12.12
CA LEU A 56 -0.20 -10.48 -13.40
C LEU A 56 -1.23 -10.76 -14.49
N PRO A 57 -1.20 -10.01 -15.57
CA PRO A 57 -2.04 -10.34 -16.70
C PRO A 57 -1.55 -11.66 -17.26
N CYS A 58 -2.47 -12.53 -17.51
CA CYS A 58 -2.14 -13.83 -18.09
C CYS A 58 -1.88 -13.70 -19.57
#